data_226572d26803756a96d83111d81ffcd8
#
_entry.id   226572d26803756a96d83111d81ffcd8
#
_cell.length_a   1.000
_cell.length_b   1.000
_cell.length_c   1.000
_cell.angle_alpha   90.00
_cell.angle_beta   90.00
_cell.angle_gamma   90.00
#
_symmetry.space_group_name_H-M   'P 1'
#
loop_
_entity.id
_entity.type
_entity.pdbx_description
1 polymer ?
#
loop_
_entity_poly.entity_id
_entity_poly.type
_entity_poly.pdbx_seq_one_letter_code
_entity_poly.pdbx_strand_id
1 'polypeptide(L)'
;GGPPETLADWRRVAGTLRELHRLTQGWSQRPGWRSSTDLLHAETGTKIDLGAMPPEGVARCRAAWARLIGRQTCVVHGDPNNPGNVRMTANRVALIDWDESHVDVPDLDLVLPHNAAGLDDGAHDIAAQASAAWEAAVCWDDEYAVKRLAEVRAV
;
A
#
# COMPACT_ATOMS: atom_id res chain seq x y z
N GLY A 1 17.10 16.26 -7.39
CA GLY A 1 17.18 14.81 -7.27
C GLY A 1 16.38 14.10 -8.34
N GLY A 2 16.81 12.92 -8.73
CA GLY A 2 16.12 12.05 -9.70
C GLY A 2 15.30 10.97 -9.01
N PRO A 3 14.57 10.14 -9.79
CA PRO A 3 13.90 8.95 -9.27
C PRO A 3 14.93 7.86 -8.88
N PRO A 4 14.53 6.82 -8.12
CA PRO A 4 15.37 5.65 -7.89
C PRO A 4 15.52 4.83 -9.18
N GLU A 5 16.76 4.43 -9.50
CA GLU A 5 17.07 3.71 -10.74
C GLU A 5 17.63 2.31 -10.47
N THR A 6 18.25 2.10 -9.33
CA THR A 6 18.95 0.86 -8.97
C THR A 6 18.31 0.16 -7.78
N LEU A 7 18.61 -1.13 -7.61
CA LEU A 7 18.25 -1.87 -6.38
C LEU A 7 18.80 -1.18 -5.12
N ALA A 8 20.00 -0.60 -5.19
CA ALA A 8 20.59 0.11 -4.06
C ALA A 8 19.76 1.36 -3.70
N ASP A 9 19.25 2.08 -4.69
CA ASP A 9 18.34 3.21 -4.48
C ASP A 9 17.03 2.77 -3.82
N TRP A 10 16.42 1.73 -4.34
CA TRP A 10 15.18 1.18 -3.77
C TRP A 10 15.36 0.66 -2.34
N ARG A 11 16.52 0.12 -1.99
CA ARG A 11 16.85 -0.24 -0.60
C ARG A 11 16.91 0.99 0.32
N ARG A 12 17.39 2.12 -0.19
CA ARG A 12 17.37 3.39 0.57
C ARG A 12 15.94 3.90 0.75
N VAL A 13 15.09 3.77 -0.28
CA VAL A 13 13.64 4.07 -0.17
C VAL A 13 13.01 3.20 0.91
N ALA A 14 13.24 1.88 0.88
CA ALA A 14 12.75 0.95 1.90
C ALA A 14 13.19 1.35 3.32
N GLY A 15 14.44 1.80 3.49
CA GLY A 15 14.94 2.30 4.76
C GLY A 15 14.19 3.55 5.25
N THR A 16 13.91 4.49 4.33
CA THR A 16 13.15 5.70 4.63
C THR A 16 11.70 5.39 5.02
N LEU A 17 11.04 4.48 4.31
CA LEU A 17 9.70 4.03 4.65
C LEU A 17 9.64 3.36 6.02
N ARG A 18 10.58 2.46 6.32
CA ARG A 18 10.65 1.83 7.64
C ARG A 18 10.84 2.84 8.78
N GLU A 19 11.61 3.88 8.56
CA GLU A 19 11.75 4.95 9.57
C GLU A 19 10.46 5.75 9.72
N LEU A 20 9.76 6.08 8.63
CA LEU A 20 8.43 6.67 8.67
C LEU A 20 7.47 5.80 9.48
N HIS A 21 7.40 4.51 9.17
CA HIS A 21 6.52 3.56 9.84
C HIS A 21 6.82 3.47 11.34
N ARG A 22 8.10 3.40 11.71
CA ARG A 22 8.54 3.37 13.11
C ARG A 22 8.15 4.64 13.88
N LEU A 23 8.33 5.79 13.27
CA LEU A 23 8.05 7.10 13.91
C LEU A 23 6.55 7.38 14.05
N THR A 24 5.72 6.79 13.21
CA THR A 24 4.27 7.04 13.17
C THR A 24 3.44 5.86 13.70
N GLN A 25 4.09 4.88 14.30
CA GLN A 25 3.42 3.73 14.88
C GLN A 25 2.36 4.13 15.90
N GLY A 26 1.14 3.63 15.76
CA GLY A 26 0.03 3.93 16.65
C GLY A 26 -0.59 5.32 16.48
N TRP A 27 -0.23 6.05 15.43
CA TRP A 27 -0.92 7.31 15.12
C TRP A 27 -2.38 7.06 14.78
N SER A 28 -3.22 8.05 15.08
CA SER A 28 -4.65 7.99 14.75
C SER A 28 -4.89 8.23 13.27
N GLN A 29 -5.93 7.57 12.74
CA GLN A 29 -6.38 7.78 11.37
C GLN A 29 -6.89 9.21 11.19
N ARG A 30 -6.60 9.82 10.04
CA ARG A 30 -7.17 11.11 9.68
C ARG A 30 -8.67 10.99 9.36
N PRO A 31 -9.47 12.03 9.63
CA PRO A 31 -10.91 12.00 9.41
C PRO A 31 -11.28 11.62 7.96
N GLY A 32 -12.28 10.76 7.80
CA GLY A 32 -12.77 10.31 6.50
C GLY A 32 -11.96 9.18 5.85
N TRP A 33 -10.80 8.86 6.39
CA TRP A 33 -9.97 7.75 5.90
C TRP A 33 -10.26 6.47 6.68
N ARG A 34 -9.98 5.34 6.02
CA ARG A 34 -10.07 4.01 6.61
C ARG A 34 -8.85 3.20 6.22
N SER A 35 -8.42 2.32 7.10
CA SER A 35 -7.42 1.31 6.79
C SER A 35 -8.01 0.18 5.95
N SER A 36 -7.15 -0.62 5.34
CA SER A 36 -7.54 -1.86 4.67
C SER A 36 -8.31 -2.81 5.60
N THR A 37 -7.92 -2.88 6.87
CA THR A 37 -8.62 -3.71 7.87
C THR A 37 -9.96 -3.11 8.32
N ASP A 38 -10.14 -1.79 8.32
CA ASP A 38 -11.44 -1.16 8.56
C ASP A 38 -12.45 -1.51 7.47
N LEU A 39 -11.99 -1.63 6.21
CA LEU A 39 -12.80 -1.98 5.04
C LEU A 39 -13.27 -3.44 5.02
N LEU A 40 -12.84 -4.26 5.97
CA LEU A 40 -13.44 -5.59 6.21
C LEU A 40 -14.92 -5.47 6.65
N HIS A 41 -15.27 -4.36 7.32
CA HIS A 41 -16.59 -4.12 7.92
C HIS A 41 -17.24 -2.81 7.46
N ALA A 42 -16.60 -2.08 6.57
CA ALA A 42 -17.10 -0.85 5.98
C ALA A 42 -17.13 -0.98 4.45
N GLU A 43 -17.97 -0.19 3.79
CA GLU A 43 -18.08 -0.19 2.33
C GLU A 43 -17.41 1.01 1.70
N THR A 44 -17.23 2.08 2.46
CA THR A 44 -16.66 3.33 1.94
C THR A 44 -15.53 3.85 2.84
N GLY A 45 -14.58 4.52 2.24
CA GLY A 45 -13.52 5.24 2.95
C GLY A 45 -12.74 6.11 1.99
N THR A 46 -12.85 7.44 2.15
CA THR A 46 -12.19 8.45 1.32
C THR A 46 -12.42 8.23 -0.19
N LYS A 47 -11.42 7.68 -0.88
CA LYS A 47 -11.49 7.41 -2.33
C LYS A 47 -12.08 6.03 -2.67
N ILE A 48 -12.38 5.21 -1.67
CA ILE A 48 -12.85 3.85 -1.86
C ILE A 48 -14.36 3.79 -1.69
N ASP A 49 -15.02 3.18 -2.68
CA ASP A 49 -16.41 2.75 -2.64
C ASP A 49 -16.49 1.29 -3.09
N LEU A 50 -16.50 0.37 -2.13
CA LEU A 50 -16.60 -1.06 -2.41
C LEU A 50 -17.96 -1.43 -3.01
N GLY A 51 -19.00 -0.61 -2.79
CA GLY A 51 -20.31 -0.82 -3.41
C GLY A 51 -20.31 -0.64 -4.92
N ALA A 52 -19.34 0.08 -5.47
CA ALA A 52 -19.15 0.23 -6.91
C ALA A 52 -18.48 -1.00 -7.56
N MET A 53 -17.84 -1.86 -6.77
CA MET A 53 -17.13 -3.04 -7.26
C MET A 53 -18.08 -4.26 -7.36
N PRO A 54 -17.79 -5.21 -8.28
CA PRO A 54 -18.49 -6.50 -8.26
C PRO A 54 -18.33 -7.21 -6.92
N PRO A 55 -19.37 -7.89 -6.40
CA PRO A 55 -19.31 -8.59 -5.10
C PRO A 55 -18.13 -9.57 -4.96
N GLU A 56 -17.79 -10.26 -6.05
CA GLU A 56 -16.64 -11.16 -6.09
C GLU A 56 -15.31 -10.38 -5.91
N GLY A 57 -15.19 -9.22 -6.53
CA GLY A 57 -14.03 -8.36 -6.37
C GLY A 57 -13.86 -7.88 -4.92
N VAL A 58 -14.96 -7.46 -4.31
CA VAL A 58 -14.99 -7.08 -2.88
C VAL A 58 -14.56 -8.23 -1.98
N ALA A 59 -15.07 -9.44 -2.24
CA ALA A 59 -14.71 -10.63 -1.46
C ALA A 59 -13.20 -10.93 -1.57
N ARG A 60 -12.61 -10.83 -2.77
CA ARG A 60 -11.17 -11.00 -2.99
C ARG A 60 -10.35 -9.96 -2.23
N CYS A 61 -10.72 -8.68 -2.32
CA CYS A 61 -10.03 -7.60 -1.58
C CYS A 61 -10.08 -7.85 -0.08
N ARG A 62 -11.25 -8.15 0.47
CA ARG A 62 -11.43 -8.44 1.89
C ARG A 62 -10.64 -9.66 2.34
N ALA A 63 -10.55 -10.72 1.53
CA ALA A 63 -9.76 -11.91 1.86
C ALA A 63 -8.25 -11.57 1.93
N ALA A 64 -7.76 -10.73 1.02
CA ALA A 64 -6.38 -10.25 1.07
C ALA A 64 -6.10 -9.41 2.32
N TRP A 65 -6.97 -8.46 2.66
CA TRP A 65 -6.82 -7.59 3.84
C TRP A 65 -7.02 -8.32 5.16
N ALA A 66 -7.84 -9.36 5.21
CA ALA A 66 -8.03 -10.17 6.42
C ALA A 66 -6.73 -10.79 6.93
N ARG A 67 -5.74 -11.01 6.06
CA ARG A 67 -4.40 -11.50 6.42
C ARG A 67 -3.57 -10.46 7.18
N LEU A 68 -4.02 -9.20 7.24
CA LEU A 68 -3.36 -8.11 7.96
C LEU A 68 -3.92 -7.88 9.37
N ILE A 69 -4.98 -8.57 9.77
CA ILE A 69 -5.61 -8.41 11.08
C ILE A 69 -4.58 -8.62 12.20
N GLY A 70 -4.61 -7.73 13.20
CA GLY A 70 -3.75 -7.82 14.39
C GLY A 70 -2.34 -7.26 14.18
N ARG A 71 -1.99 -6.80 12.98
CA ARG A 71 -0.71 -6.12 12.74
C ARG A 71 -0.75 -4.69 13.25
N GLN A 72 0.41 -4.17 13.62
CA GLN A 72 0.56 -2.78 14.03
C GLN A 72 0.36 -1.86 12.83
N THR A 73 -0.28 -0.72 13.08
CA THR A 73 -0.54 0.31 12.07
C THR A 73 0.39 1.51 12.25
N CYS A 74 0.64 2.20 11.17
CA CYS A 74 1.47 3.39 11.08
C CYS A 74 0.97 4.26 9.92
N VAL A 75 1.55 5.42 9.72
CA VAL A 75 1.32 6.17 8.48
C VAL A 75 2.03 5.45 7.33
N VAL A 76 1.27 5.08 6.32
CA VAL A 76 1.78 4.60 5.03
C VAL A 76 1.76 5.73 4.00
N HIS A 77 2.68 5.69 3.05
CA HIS A 77 2.71 6.63 1.93
C HIS A 77 1.53 6.39 0.98
N GLY A 78 1.27 5.12 0.69
CA GLY A 78 0.17 4.66 -0.15
C GLY A 78 0.56 4.34 -1.60
N ASP A 79 1.56 5.02 -2.17
CA ASP A 79 2.07 4.77 -3.53
C ASP A 79 3.60 5.00 -3.62
N PRO A 80 4.42 4.31 -2.80
CA PRO A 80 5.87 4.53 -2.77
C PRO A 80 6.62 3.76 -3.86
N ASN A 81 5.98 2.81 -4.54
CA ASN A 81 6.58 2.00 -5.61
C ASN A 81 6.59 2.71 -6.97
N ASN A 82 5.87 3.82 -7.09
CA ASN A 82 5.93 4.71 -8.23
C ASN A 82 7.21 5.55 -8.17
N PRO A 83 8.16 5.38 -9.11
CA PRO A 83 9.42 6.14 -9.09
C PRO A 83 9.18 7.65 -9.24
N GLY A 84 8.03 8.06 -9.76
CA GLY A 84 7.60 9.45 -9.83
C GLY A 84 7.41 10.10 -8.45
N ASN A 85 7.10 9.31 -7.43
CA ASN A 85 6.83 9.77 -6.07
C ASN A 85 8.08 9.82 -5.18
N VAL A 86 9.23 9.49 -5.74
CA VAL A 86 10.51 9.47 -5.01
C VAL A 86 11.50 10.44 -5.66
N ARG A 87 12.21 11.21 -4.85
CA ARG A 87 13.31 12.08 -5.29
C ARG A 87 14.56 11.77 -4.46
N MET A 88 15.63 11.48 -5.15
CA MET A 88 16.89 11.05 -4.53
C MET A 88 18.05 11.95 -4.88
N THR A 89 18.89 12.19 -3.89
CA THR A 89 20.26 12.71 -4.06
C THR A 89 21.24 11.71 -3.43
N ALA A 90 22.54 11.97 -3.53
CA ALA A 90 23.55 11.14 -2.90
C ALA A 90 23.26 10.85 -1.42
N ASN A 91 22.73 11.85 -0.70
CA ASN A 91 22.58 11.78 0.77
C ASN A 91 21.13 11.78 1.27
N ARG A 92 20.14 11.94 0.39
CA ARG A 92 18.73 12.10 0.81
C ARG A 92 17.78 11.32 -0.08
N VAL A 93 16.74 10.79 0.55
CA VAL A 93 15.52 10.29 -0.09
C VAL A 93 14.38 11.20 0.36
N ALA A 94 13.59 11.69 -0.57
CA ALA A 94 12.37 12.43 -0.30
C ALA A 94 11.19 11.71 -0.96
N LEU A 95 10.15 11.48 -0.20
CA LEU A 95 8.87 10.97 -0.66
C LEU A 95 7.97 12.18 -0.94
N ILE A 96 7.31 12.19 -2.09
CA ILE A 96 6.41 13.24 -2.54
C ILE A 96 5.09 12.61 -2.97
N ASP A 97 4.05 13.43 -3.18
CA ASP A 97 2.71 12.96 -3.53
C ASP A 97 2.08 12.08 -2.44
N TRP A 98 1.69 12.74 -1.35
CA TRP A 98 1.12 12.12 -0.16
C TRP A 98 -0.42 11.99 -0.20
N ASP A 99 -1.02 12.09 -1.37
CA ASP A 99 -2.48 12.09 -1.53
C ASP A 99 -3.13 10.81 -1.02
N GLU A 100 -2.46 9.67 -1.20
CA GLU A 100 -2.90 8.35 -0.75
C GLU A 100 -2.49 8.03 0.70
N SER A 101 -1.76 8.93 1.36
CA SER A 101 -1.24 8.65 2.69
C SER A 101 -2.34 8.55 3.74
N HIS A 102 -2.30 7.47 4.50
CA HIS A 102 -3.27 7.17 5.56
C HIS A 102 -2.64 6.27 6.62
N VAL A 103 -3.39 5.94 7.67
CA VAL A 103 -2.92 4.98 8.68
C VAL A 103 -3.35 3.58 8.27
N ASP A 104 -2.38 2.70 8.05
CA ASP A 104 -2.58 1.31 7.69
C ASP A 104 -1.38 0.44 8.11
N VAL A 105 -1.38 -0.81 7.72
CA VAL A 105 -0.29 -1.75 7.96
C VAL A 105 0.88 -1.43 7.03
N PRO A 106 2.13 -1.38 7.54
CA PRO A 106 3.32 -1.02 6.75
C PRO A 106 3.55 -1.92 5.52
N ASP A 107 3.00 -3.11 5.52
CA ASP A 107 3.08 -4.06 4.39
C ASP A 107 2.65 -3.42 3.06
N LEU A 108 1.66 -2.51 3.07
CA LEU A 108 1.17 -1.84 1.86
C LEU A 108 2.25 -1.00 1.16
N ASP A 109 3.20 -0.45 1.92
CA ASP A 109 4.31 0.35 1.38
C ASP A 109 5.55 -0.48 1.00
N LEU A 110 5.63 -1.75 1.38
CA LEU A 110 6.86 -2.54 1.27
C LEU A 110 6.93 -3.40 0.01
N VAL A 111 5.94 -3.31 -0.87
CA VAL A 111 5.97 -3.95 -2.19
C VAL A 111 6.75 -3.07 -3.16
N LEU A 112 8.06 -3.11 -3.03
CA LEU A 112 8.97 -2.27 -3.82
C LEU A 112 9.62 -3.09 -4.96
N PRO A 113 10.06 -2.42 -6.05
CA PRO A 113 10.77 -3.07 -7.13
C PRO A 113 11.92 -3.95 -6.64
N HIS A 114 12.11 -5.10 -7.30
CA HIS A 114 13.16 -6.09 -6.98
C HIS A 114 13.12 -6.61 -5.54
N ASN A 115 11.97 -6.58 -4.87
CA ASN A 115 11.84 -6.88 -3.44
C ASN A 115 12.88 -6.13 -2.60
N ALA A 116 13.07 -4.85 -2.87
CA ALA A 116 14.09 -4.02 -2.21
C ALA A 116 13.87 -3.89 -0.69
N ALA A 117 12.65 -4.12 -0.22
CA ALA A 117 12.33 -4.22 1.19
C ALA A 117 12.89 -5.50 1.85
N GLY A 118 13.29 -6.51 1.07
CA GLY A 118 13.86 -7.75 1.58
C GLY A 118 12.85 -8.59 2.38
N LEU A 119 11.60 -8.61 1.95
CA LEU A 119 10.58 -9.48 2.54
C LEU A 119 10.84 -10.93 2.14
N ASP A 120 10.62 -11.87 3.06
CA ASP A 120 10.56 -13.28 2.70
C ASP A 120 9.36 -13.56 1.80
N ASP A 121 9.33 -14.72 1.14
CA ASP A 121 8.30 -15.05 0.14
C ASP A 121 6.88 -14.98 0.70
N GLY A 122 6.67 -15.41 1.94
CA GLY A 122 5.36 -15.38 2.59
C GLY A 122 4.91 -13.97 2.92
N ALA A 123 5.80 -13.16 3.48
CA ALA A 123 5.53 -11.76 3.80
C ALA A 123 5.34 -10.93 2.52
N HIS A 124 6.14 -11.18 1.50
CA HIS A 124 6.00 -10.52 0.21
C HIS A 124 4.66 -10.84 -0.46
N ASP A 125 4.25 -12.11 -0.43
CA ASP A 125 2.96 -12.53 -0.97
C ASP A 125 1.79 -11.84 -0.26
N ILE A 126 1.79 -11.80 1.08
CA ILE A 126 0.75 -11.10 1.85
C ILE A 126 0.70 -9.63 1.48
N ALA A 127 1.85 -8.96 1.46
CA ALA A 127 1.96 -7.55 1.12
C ALA A 127 1.49 -7.27 -0.31
N ALA A 128 1.93 -8.07 -1.29
CA ALA A 128 1.56 -7.91 -2.69
C ALA A 128 0.05 -8.08 -2.93
N GLN A 129 -0.57 -9.08 -2.31
CA GLN A 129 -2.01 -9.31 -2.41
C GLN A 129 -2.80 -8.15 -1.78
N ALA A 130 -2.39 -7.67 -0.61
CA ALA A 130 -3.06 -6.57 0.07
C ALA A 130 -2.91 -5.24 -0.68
N SER A 131 -1.71 -4.96 -1.21
CA SER A 131 -1.43 -3.77 -2.02
C SER A 131 -2.22 -3.78 -3.33
N ALA A 132 -2.25 -4.91 -4.05
CA ALA A 132 -3.03 -5.04 -5.27
C ALA A 132 -4.53 -4.82 -5.02
N ALA A 133 -5.05 -5.37 -3.92
CA ALA A 133 -6.43 -5.17 -3.50
C ALA A 133 -6.73 -3.70 -3.17
N TRP A 134 -5.80 -3.01 -2.50
CA TRP A 134 -5.92 -1.58 -2.18
C TRP A 134 -5.96 -0.73 -3.45
N GLU A 135 -5.01 -0.91 -4.35
CA GLU A 135 -4.94 -0.17 -5.60
C GLU A 135 -6.18 -0.42 -6.48
N ALA A 136 -6.67 -1.66 -6.55
CA ALA A 136 -7.89 -1.98 -7.26
C ALA A 136 -9.09 -1.23 -6.68
N ALA A 137 -9.22 -1.14 -5.37
CA ALA A 137 -10.33 -0.48 -4.72
C ALA A 137 -10.28 1.05 -4.85
N VAL A 138 -9.09 1.65 -4.76
CA VAL A 138 -8.89 3.11 -4.89
C VAL A 138 -9.11 3.61 -6.31
N CYS A 139 -8.74 2.82 -7.32
CA CYS A 139 -8.79 3.19 -8.74
C CYS A 139 -9.93 2.50 -9.49
N TRP A 140 -11.02 2.10 -8.82
CA TRP A 140 -12.01 1.19 -9.41
C TRP A 140 -12.70 1.70 -10.68
N ASP A 141 -12.68 2.96 -10.95
CA ASP A 141 -13.19 3.60 -12.17
C ASP A 141 -12.22 3.54 -13.37
N ASP A 142 -11.02 2.93 -13.20
CA ASP A 142 -9.96 2.85 -14.20
C ASP A 142 -9.73 1.39 -14.64
N GLU A 143 -9.33 1.18 -15.90
CA GLU A 143 -8.89 -0.13 -16.41
C GLU A 143 -7.70 -0.70 -15.63
N TYR A 144 -6.88 0.14 -15.02
CA TYR A 144 -5.80 -0.26 -14.15
C TYR A 144 -6.29 -1.09 -12.95
N ALA A 145 -7.42 -0.68 -12.34
CA ALA A 145 -8.00 -1.39 -11.22
C ALA A 145 -8.38 -2.85 -11.57
N VAL A 146 -8.92 -3.08 -12.77
CA VAL A 146 -9.26 -4.44 -13.23
C VAL A 146 -8.01 -5.30 -13.32
N LYS A 147 -6.89 -4.76 -13.81
CA LYS A 147 -5.60 -5.46 -13.87
C LYS A 147 -5.09 -5.79 -12.48
N ARG A 148 -5.14 -4.82 -11.56
CA ARG A 148 -4.70 -5.04 -10.17
C ARG A 148 -5.58 -6.08 -9.46
N LEU A 149 -6.90 -6.03 -9.64
CA LEU A 149 -7.79 -7.03 -9.07
C LEU A 149 -7.51 -8.46 -9.61
N ALA A 150 -7.09 -8.58 -10.87
CA ALA A 150 -6.72 -9.88 -11.44
C ALA A 150 -5.50 -10.52 -10.76
N GLU A 151 -4.64 -9.73 -10.12
CA GLU A 151 -3.48 -10.19 -9.35
C GLU A 151 -3.87 -10.67 -7.94
N VAL A 152 -5.05 -10.27 -7.44
CA VAL A 152 -5.59 -10.73 -6.15
C VAL A 152 -6.19 -12.13 -6.34
N ARG A 153 -5.81 -13.07 -5.47
CA ARG A 153 -6.30 -14.45 -5.55
C ARG A 153 -7.83 -14.54 -5.48
N ALA A 154 -8.37 -15.47 -6.22
CA ALA A 154 -9.76 -15.86 -6.06
C ALA A 154 -9.98 -16.47 -4.66
N VAL A 155 -11.17 -16.27 -4.12
CA VAL A 155 -11.64 -16.83 -2.82
C VAL A 155 -12.35 -18.14 -3.07
#